data_57d583240a4ae0f69642dbb264453ba8
#
_entry.id   57d583240a4ae0f69642dbb264453ba8
#
_cell.length_a   1.000
_cell.length_b   1.000
_cell.length_c   1.000
_cell.angle_alpha   90.00
_cell.angle_beta   90.00
_cell.angle_gamma   90.00
#
_symmetry.space_group_name_H-M   'P 1'
#
loop_
_entity.id
_entity.type
_entity.pdbx_description
1 polymer ?
#
loop_
_entity_poly.entity_id
_entity_poly.type
_entity_poly.pdbx_seq_one_letter_code
_entity_poly.pdbx_strand_id
1 'polypeptide(L)'
;MDISRRQTLQAAVVAAVGGALGACGTQDGGRPAPRGERAVPTGAGPAGGWRLPDEAHPHESTYMAWPTRTIWGPDVSGVRDDIARIAQAVAEFEPVRLLANEREAPAARRACGSGVEVVPVPVDDLWMRDSGPVFVLGPDGIAGVDLHFNGWGGKQAHGRDSRVARAVLDDERITRTAAPITAEGGAVEGDGHGTLMVAESSLVNDNRNPGKSRDDIERALKDLFGATTVIWVEGVKGKDITDYHIDALARFSEPGVVVLSTPAPHAPRNDFTGAYEQARTVLEHAVDARGKRLDVVELFEPADIGRRGKDFLACYANYYVANGAVVMPRFGDRKADGDAAATLRDLYPGRTVVSLPVDHLGEGGGGIHCSTQQLPKAR
;
A
#
# COMPACT_ATOMS: atom_id res chain seq x y z
N MET A 1 -17.75 13.88 18.41
CA MET A 1 -17.04 13.20 17.29
C MET A 1 -16.10 14.22 16.72
N ASP A 2 -14.82 14.12 17.08
CA ASP A 2 -13.81 15.04 16.56
C ASP A 2 -13.32 14.49 15.21
N ILE A 3 -13.66 15.21 14.15
CA ILE A 3 -13.23 14.90 12.80
C ILE A 3 -11.71 15.17 12.75
N SER A 4 -10.90 14.26 12.23
CA SER A 4 -9.45 14.43 12.12
C SER A 4 -9.11 15.72 11.36
N ARG A 5 -7.97 16.36 11.64
CA ARG A 5 -7.54 17.61 10.96
C ARG A 5 -7.55 17.49 9.43
N ARG A 6 -7.35 16.30 8.89
CA ARG A 6 -7.46 16.03 7.45
C ARG A 6 -8.88 16.13 6.92
N GLN A 7 -9.88 15.66 7.67
CA GLN A 7 -11.29 15.71 7.27
C GLN A 7 -11.85 17.15 7.28
N THR A 8 -11.35 18.01 8.16
CA THR A 8 -11.80 19.41 8.26
C THR A 8 -11.33 20.29 7.08
N LEU A 9 -10.16 19.98 6.48
CA LEU A 9 -9.65 20.70 5.31
C LEU A 9 -10.36 20.32 4.00
N GLN A 10 -10.96 19.13 3.93
CA GLN A 10 -11.66 18.66 2.72
C GLN A 10 -13.05 19.26 2.53
N ALA A 11 -13.74 19.65 3.60
CA ALA A 11 -15.07 20.23 3.52
C ALA A 11 -15.12 21.66 2.90
N ALA A 12 -13.97 22.33 2.79
CA ALA A 12 -13.89 23.70 2.29
C ALA A 12 -13.66 23.84 0.76
N VAL A 13 -13.34 22.74 0.04
CA VAL A 13 -12.94 22.81 -1.39
C VAL A 13 -14.09 22.47 -2.36
N VAL A 14 -15.21 21.94 -1.89
CA VAL A 14 -16.31 21.47 -2.77
C VAL A 14 -17.29 22.59 -3.19
N ALA A 15 -17.16 23.82 -2.68
CA ALA A 15 -18.18 24.88 -2.87
C ALA A 15 -17.87 25.93 -3.94
N ALA A 16 -16.95 25.74 -4.87
CA ALA A 16 -16.67 26.76 -5.89
C ALA A 16 -16.27 26.17 -7.26
N VAL A 17 -17.18 25.57 -8.02
CA VAL A 17 -17.17 25.63 -9.51
C VAL A 17 -18.58 25.42 -10.02
N GLY A 18 -19.26 26.51 -10.32
CA GLY A 18 -20.50 26.56 -11.08
C GLY A 18 -20.54 27.86 -11.87
N GLY A 19 -20.46 27.76 -13.19
CA GLY A 19 -20.95 28.83 -14.08
C GLY A 19 -19.90 29.53 -14.93
N ALA A 20 -19.82 29.25 -16.23
CA ALA A 20 -20.22 30.14 -17.33
C ALA A 20 -19.76 29.53 -18.67
N LEU A 21 -20.77 29.29 -19.53
CA LEU A 21 -20.63 29.02 -20.97
C LEU A 21 -20.38 30.36 -21.71
N GLY A 22 -19.43 30.33 -22.64
CA GLY A 22 -19.24 31.43 -23.61
C GLY A 22 -18.53 30.86 -24.84
N ALA A 23 -19.29 30.73 -25.93
CA ALA A 23 -18.82 30.32 -27.25
C ALA A 23 -18.12 31.46 -27.97
N CYS A 24 -17.01 31.20 -28.66
CA CYS A 24 -16.67 31.82 -29.96
C CYS A 24 -15.61 30.99 -30.68
N GLY A 25 -15.89 30.66 -31.94
CA GLY A 25 -15.03 29.87 -32.81
C GLY A 25 -13.97 30.72 -33.50
N THR A 26 -12.94 30.04 -34.03
CA THR A 26 -12.52 30.07 -35.44
C THR A 26 -11.11 29.46 -35.60
N GLN A 27 -11.01 28.59 -36.62
CA GLN A 27 -9.94 28.32 -37.59
C GLN A 27 -8.64 27.55 -37.19
N ASP A 28 -8.63 26.35 -37.66
CA ASP A 28 -7.70 25.61 -38.55
C ASP A 28 -6.19 25.86 -38.39
N GLY A 29 -5.51 24.82 -37.97
CA GLY A 29 -4.08 24.61 -38.07
C GLY A 29 -3.79 23.13 -37.81
N GLY A 30 -3.60 22.33 -38.89
CA GLY A 30 -3.49 20.88 -38.91
C GLY A 30 -2.51 20.32 -37.90
N ARG A 31 -3.03 19.58 -36.93
CA ARG A 31 -2.30 18.67 -36.05
C ARG A 31 -2.36 17.25 -36.65
N PRO A 32 -1.28 16.48 -36.63
CA PRO A 32 -1.38 15.10 -37.03
C PRO A 32 -2.32 14.32 -36.12
N ALA A 33 -3.14 13.46 -36.72
CA ALA A 33 -4.10 12.62 -36.03
C ALA A 33 -3.45 11.82 -34.90
N PRO A 34 -4.13 11.65 -33.74
CA PRO A 34 -3.64 10.79 -32.67
C PRO A 34 -3.57 9.36 -33.24
N ARG A 35 -2.43 8.70 -33.03
CA ARG A 35 -2.28 7.26 -33.28
C ARG A 35 -3.35 6.56 -32.44
N GLY A 36 -4.17 5.76 -33.10
CA GLY A 36 -5.28 5.04 -32.50
C GLY A 36 -4.88 4.34 -31.20
N GLU A 37 -5.65 4.61 -30.16
CA GLU A 37 -5.63 3.84 -28.92
C GLU A 37 -5.87 2.36 -29.28
N ARG A 38 -4.81 1.55 -29.22
CA ARG A 38 -5.02 0.11 -29.09
C ARG A 38 -5.60 -0.09 -27.70
N ALA A 39 -6.86 -0.47 -27.67
CA ALA A 39 -7.49 -0.95 -26.44
C ALA A 39 -6.62 -2.07 -25.83
N VAL A 40 -6.07 -1.83 -24.64
CA VAL A 40 -5.43 -2.87 -23.84
C VAL A 40 -6.54 -3.87 -23.53
N PRO A 41 -6.34 -5.18 -23.82
CA PRO A 41 -7.38 -6.17 -23.56
C PRO A 41 -7.72 -6.16 -22.05
N THR A 42 -8.94 -5.80 -21.71
CA THR A 42 -9.52 -6.09 -20.38
C THR A 42 -9.83 -7.58 -20.37
N GLY A 43 -8.81 -8.41 -20.09
CA GLY A 43 -8.98 -9.86 -19.98
C GLY A 43 -9.80 -10.19 -18.73
N ALA A 44 -10.58 -11.27 -18.80
CA ALA A 44 -11.12 -11.93 -17.63
C ALA A 44 -9.96 -12.22 -16.65
N GLY A 45 -10.21 -12.07 -15.33
CA GLY A 45 -9.19 -12.18 -14.29
C GLY A 45 -8.27 -13.40 -14.40
N PRO A 46 -7.17 -13.45 -13.65
CA PRO A 46 -6.10 -14.45 -13.80
C PRO A 46 -6.53 -15.88 -13.43
N ALA A 47 -7.53 -16.41 -14.11
CA ALA A 47 -7.89 -17.81 -14.01
C ALA A 47 -6.82 -18.67 -14.69
N GLY A 48 -6.20 -19.58 -13.94
CA GLY A 48 -5.30 -20.58 -14.49
C GLY A 48 -3.81 -20.26 -14.38
N GLY A 49 -3.20 -20.50 -13.22
CA GLY A 49 -1.75 -20.45 -13.05
C GLY A 49 -1.16 -19.09 -12.67
N TRP A 50 -1.98 -18.07 -12.47
CA TRP A 50 -1.57 -16.80 -11.90
C TRP A 50 -1.53 -16.87 -10.38
N ARG A 51 -0.60 -16.14 -9.76
CA ARG A 51 -0.46 -16.06 -8.30
C ARG A 51 0.08 -14.71 -7.86
N LEU A 52 -0.33 -14.27 -6.69
CA LEU A 52 0.33 -13.17 -6.00
C LEU A 52 1.68 -13.68 -5.49
N PRO A 53 2.82 -13.10 -5.91
CA PRO A 53 4.11 -13.45 -5.31
C PRO A 53 4.19 -12.91 -3.88
N ASP A 54 5.01 -13.52 -3.02
CA ASP A 54 5.41 -12.92 -1.77
C ASP A 54 6.27 -11.66 -2.02
N GLU A 55 6.34 -10.76 -1.03
CA GLU A 55 7.10 -9.51 -1.20
C GLU A 55 8.62 -9.73 -1.25
N ALA A 56 9.13 -10.86 -0.81
CA ALA A 56 10.54 -11.20 -0.89
C ALA A 56 10.96 -11.74 -2.27
N HIS A 57 9.99 -11.99 -3.19
CA HIS A 57 10.27 -12.31 -4.58
C HIS A 57 11.14 -11.22 -5.23
N PRO A 58 12.10 -11.55 -6.11
CA PRO A 58 12.93 -10.53 -6.77
C PRO A 58 12.12 -9.45 -7.49
N HIS A 59 12.49 -8.19 -7.27
CA HIS A 59 11.85 -7.03 -7.87
C HIS A 59 12.60 -6.52 -9.12
N GLU A 60 11.85 -6.07 -10.11
CA GLU A 60 12.36 -5.25 -11.21
C GLU A 60 12.57 -3.81 -10.73
N SER A 61 11.59 -3.27 -9.99
CA SER A 61 11.65 -1.93 -9.41
C SER A 61 10.64 -1.76 -8.27
N THR A 62 10.80 -0.67 -7.51
CA THR A 62 9.84 -0.17 -6.53
C THR A 62 9.16 1.09 -7.05
N TYR A 63 7.83 1.12 -7.01
CA TYR A 63 7.04 2.32 -7.23
C TYR A 63 6.78 3.05 -5.93
N MET A 64 6.90 4.38 -5.97
CA MET A 64 6.56 5.32 -4.90
C MET A 64 5.85 6.54 -5.50
N ALA A 65 5.25 7.40 -4.68
CA ALA A 65 4.65 8.65 -5.16
C ALA A 65 5.00 9.84 -4.28
N TRP A 66 5.06 11.02 -4.92
CA TRP A 66 5.46 12.27 -4.26
C TRP A 66 4.26 12.95 -3.60
N PRO A 67 4.32 13.25 -2.29
CA PRO A 67 3.21 13.85 -1.55
C PRO A 67 2.88 15.26 -2.03
N THR A 68 1.58 15.55 -2.12
CA THR A 68 1.09 16.83 -2.59
C THR A 68 0.74 17.78 -1.44
N ARG A 69 0.94 19.09 -1.68
CA ARG A 69 0.53 20.10 -0.71
C ARG A 69 -0.99 20.14 -0.49
N THR A 70 -1.76 19.70 -1.46
CA THR A 70 -3.22 19.68 -1.39
C THR A 70 -3.72 18.78 -0.26
N ILE A 71 -3.06 17.63 -0.08
CA ILE A 71 -3.40 16.68 0.99
C ILE A 71 -2.69 17.03 2.31
N TRP A 72 -1.40 17.35 2.25
CA TRP A 72 -0.56 17.49 3.44
C TRP A 72 -0.47 18.91 4.00
N GLY A 73 -0.93 19.91 3.26
CA GLY A 73 -0.93 21.32 3.70
C GLY A 73 0.47 21.80 4.13
N PRO A 74 0.62 22.33 5.38
CA PRO A 74 1.88 22.81 5.90
C PRO A 74 2.88 21.69 6.21
N ASP A 75 2.41 20.46 6.47
CA ASP A 75 3.25 19.33 6.88
C ASP A 75 3.95 18.64 5.69
N VAL A 76 3.62 19.05 4.46
CA VAL A 76 4.12 18.45 3.22
C VAL A 76 5.65 18.38 3.13
N SER A 77 6.39 19.34 3.71
CA SER A 77 7.86 19.34 3.63
C SER A 77 8.48 18.18 4.40
N GLY A 78 8.00 17.92 5.63
CA GLY A 78 8.49 16.80 6.44
C GLY A 78 8.14 15.45 5.83
N VAL A 79 6.95 15.31 5.28
CA VAL A 79 6.54 14.08 4.58
C VAL A 79 7.38 13.87 3.30
N ARG A 80 7.70 14.93 2.57
CA ARG A 80 8.60 14.86 1.41
C ARG A 80 10.01 14.41 1.79
N ASP A 81 10.51 14.87 2.93
CA ASP A 81 11.81 14.44 3.45
C ASP A 81 11.79 12.95 3.82
N ASP A 82 10.70 12.46 4.42
CA ASP A 82 10.54 11.03 4.74
C ASP A 82 10.46 10.19 3.45
N ILE A 83 9.65 10.57 2.46
CA ILE A 83 9.54 9.86 1.17
C ILE A 83 10.87 9.87 0.42
N ALA A 84 11.58 10.99 0.39
CA ALA A 84 12.89 11.06 -0.25
C ALA A 84 13.90 10.11 0.43
N ARG A 85 13.88 10.05 1.76
CA ARG A 85 14.73 9.16 2.56
C ARG A 85 14.44 7.69 2.27
N ILE A 86 13.16 7.31 2.21
CA ILE A 86 12.75 5.94 1.86
C ILE A 86 13.19 5.60 0.44
N ALA A 87 12.90 6.48 -0.53
CA ALA A 87 13.27 6.27 -1.93
C ALA A 87 14.78 6.12 -2.12
N GLN A 88 15.60 6.95 -1.44
CA GLN A 88 17.07 6.84 -1.47
C GLN A 88 17.54 5.52 -0.86
N ALA A 89 16.99 5.11 0.28
CA ALA A 89 17.38 3.86 0.93
C ALA A 89 17.04 2.63 0.08
N VAL A 90 15.86 2.60 -0.54
CA VAL A 90 15.49 1.51 -1.47
C VAL A 90 16.36 1.54 -2.72
N ALA A 91 16.70 2.72 -3.24
CA ALA A 91 17.52 2.88 -4.45
C ALA A 91 18.96 2.34 -4.31
N GLU A 92 19.43 2.07 -3.09
CA GLU A 92 20.71 1.38 -2.88
C GLU A 92 20.63 -0.12 -3.25
N PHE A 93 19.43 -0.69 -3.38
CA PHE A 93 19.22 -2.13 -3.57
C PHE A 93 18.45 -2.47 -4.85
N GLU A 94 17.57 -1.58 -5.32
CA GLU A 94 16.77 -1.80 -6.53
C GLU A 94 16.33 -0.47 -7.16
N PRO A 95 16.00 -0.46 -8.46
CA PRO A 95 15.49 0.75 -9.11
C PRO A 95 14.22 1.27 -8.44
N VAL A 96 14.15 2.60 -8.24
CA VAL A 96 12.97 3.28 -7.69
C VAL A 96 12.38 4.20 -8.74
N ARG A 97 11.07 4.06 -8.99
CA ARG A 97 10.26 4.89 -9.86
C ARG A 97 9.28 5.71 -9.03
N LEU A 98 9.55 7.00 -8.89
CA LEU A 98 8.77 7.92 -8.06
C LEU A 98 7.79 8.72 -8.93
N LEU A 99 6.50 8.47 -8.79
CA LEU A 99 5.46 9.21 -9.49
C LEU A 99 5.32 10.62 -8.89
N ALA A 100 5.25 11.63 -9.73
CA ALA A 100 5.08 13.01 -9.28
C ALA A 100 4.30 13.83 -10.29
N ASN A 101 3.49 14.77 -9.81
CA ASN A 101 2.86 15.75 -10.68
C ASN A 101 3.93 16.55 -11.44
N GLU A 102 3.72 16.83 -12.71
CA GLU A 102 4.68 17.49 -13.62
C GLU A 102 5.33 18.73 -13.00
N ARG A 103 4.54 19.58 -12.33
CA ARG A 103 5.03 20.80 -11.67
C ARG A 103 5.92 20.53 -10.45
N GLU A 104 5.74 19.40 -9.80
CA GLU A 104 6.49 18.99 -8.60
C GLU A 104 7.69 18.08 -8.90
N ALA A 105 7.73 17.48 -10.09
CA ALA A 105 8.81 16.59 -10.51
C ALA A 105 10.23 17.18 -10.36
N PRO A 106 10.49 18.48 -10.67
CA PRO A 106 11.82 19.06 -10.43
C PRO A 106 12.21 19.10 -8.94
N ALA A 107 11.25 19.32 -8.04
CA ALA A 107 11.50 19.30 -6.60
C ALA A 107 11.76 17.86 -6.10
N ALA A 108 10.99 16.90 -6.57
CA ALA A 108 11.19 15.48 -6.26
C ALA A 108 12.58 14.99 -6.70
N ARG A 109 12.99 15.30 -7.94
CA ARG A 109 14.36 14.96 -8.43
C ARG A 109 15.48 15.55 -7.57
N ARG A 110 15.33 16.79 -7.13
CA ARG A 110 16.34 17.41 -6.24
C ARG A 110 16.40 16.75 -4.87
N ALA A 111 15.24 16.38 -4.31
CA ALA A 111 15.17 15.76 -2.99
C ALA A 111 15.66 14.30 -3.01
N CYS A 112 15.28 13.53 -4.02
CA CYS A 112 15.61 12.09 -4.07
C CYS A 112 16.99 11.80 -4.69
N GLY A 113 17.58 12.76 -5.43
CA GLY A 113 18.86 12.56 -6.09
C GLY A 113 18.79 11.72 -7.36
N SER A 114 19.95 11.41 -7.95
CA SER A 114 20.06 10.75 -9.25
C SER A 114 19.76 9.23 -9.22
N GLY A 115 19.71 8.61 -8.04
CA GLY A 115 19.41 7.19 -7.87
C GLY A 115 17.93 6.84 -8.02
N VAL A 116 17.06 7.86 -8.09
CA VAL A 116 15.60 7.68 -8.17
C VAL A 116 15.09 8.27 -9.49
N GLU A 117 14.38 7.43 -10.27
CA GLU A 117 13.70 7.89 -11.47
C GLU A 117 12.39 8.60 -11.11
N VAL A 118 12.25 9.87 -11.47
CA VAL A 118 10.99 10.61 -11.24
C VAL A 118 10.16 10.62 -12.52
N VAL A 119 9.01 9.94 -12.46
CA VAL A 119 8.08 9.75 -13.57
C VAL A 119 6.93 10.76 -13.46
N PRO A 120 6.63 11.56 -14.50
CA PRO A 120 5.57 12.57 -14.44
C PRO A 120 4.17 11.96 -14.61
N VAL A 121 3.67 11.31 -13.57
CA VAL A 121 2.30 10.76 -13.48
C VAL A 121 1.52 11.58 -12.45
N PRO A 122 0.31 12.08 -12.78
CA PRO A 122 -0.51 12.83 -11.83
C PRO A 122 -0.97 11.98 -10.65
N VAL A 123 -0.69 12.44 -9.43
CA VAL A 123 -1.11 11.83 -8.17
C VAL A 123 -1.81 12.85 -7.28
N ASP A 124 -2.68 12.40 -6.39
CA ASP A 124 -3.24 13.21 -5.30
C ASP A 124 -2.41 13.03 -4.03
N ASP A 125 -1.98 11.80 -3.71
CA ASP A 125 -1.18 11.49 -2.53
C ASP A 125 -0.08 10.45 -2.81
N LEU A 126 0.58 9.99 -1.75
CA LEU A 126 1.81 9.18 -1.77
C LEU A 126 1.60 7.67 -1.59
N TRP A 127 0.38 7.23 -1.28
CA TRP A 127 0.10 5.86 -0.82
C TRP A 127 0.08 4.86 -1.98
N MET A 128 1.28 4.56 -2.48
CA MET A 128 1.46 3.76 -3.69
C MET A 128 1.06 2.30 -3.51
N ARG A 129 1.11 1.77 -2.30
CA ARG A 129 0.60 0.43 -1.96
C ARG A 129 -0.88 0.29 -2.29
N ASP A 130 -1.65 1.36 -2.04
CA ASP A 130 -3.11 1.32 -2.15
C ASP A 130 -3.63 1.80 -3.50
N SER A 131 -2.98 2.81 -4.08
CA SER A 131 -3.38 3.38 -5.36
C SER A 131 -2.73 2.70 -6.58
N GLY A 132 -1.62 1.99 -6.37
CA GLY A 132 -0.90 1.25 -7.42
C GLY A 132 -1.55 -0.08 -7.78
N PRO A 133 -1.09 -0.71 -8.88
CA PRO A 133 -1.54 -2.05 -9.24
C PRO A 133 -0.92 -3.09 -8.32
N VAL A 134 -1.66 -4.14 -7.99
CA VAL A 134 -1.10 -5.35 -7.36
C VAL A 134 -0.69 -6.32 -8.45
N PHE A 135 0.60 -6.65 -8.52
CA PHE A 135 1.14 -7.50 -9.58
C PHE A 135 1.00 -8.98 -9.25
N VAL A 136 0.69 -9.76 -10.28
CA VAL A 136 0.60 -11.22 -10.22
C VAL A 136 1.50 -11.85 -11.28
N LEU A 137 2.06 -13.02 -10.97
CA LEU A 137 2.91 -13.80 -11.84
C LEU A 137 2.15 -14.99 -12.42
N GLY A 138 2.36 -15.26 -13.69
CA GLY A 138 1.69 -16.35 -14.36
C GLY A 138 2.51 -16.94 -15.53
N PRO A 139 1.94 -17.90 -16.25
CA PRO A 139 2.63 -18.57 -17.37
C PRO A 139 3.12 -17.62 -18.44
N ASP A 140 2.38 -16.53 -18.67
CA ASP A 140 2.66 -15.54 -19.71
C ASP A 140 3.47 -14.33 -19.20
N GLY A 141 3.97 -14.38 -17.96
CA GLY A 141 4.78 -13.32 -17.37
C GLY A 141 4.09 -12.60 -16.20
N ILE A 142 3.95 -11.28 -16.30
CA ILE A 142 3.37 -10.41 -15.26
C ILE A 142 2.03 -9.85 -15.73
N ALA A 143 1.04 -9.82 -14.85
CA ALA A 143 -0.17 -9.01 -15.02
C ALA A 143 -0.35 -8.11 -13.80
N GLY A 144 -1.11 -7.04 -13.95
CA GLY A 144 -1.44 -6.12 -12.86
C GLY A 144 -2.93 -6.08 -12.57
N VAL A 145 -3.28 -6.26 -11.32
CA VAL A 145 -4.65 -6.15 -10.82
C VAL A 145 -4.90 -4.71 -10.39
N ASP A 146 -5.87 -4.07 -11.03
CA ASP A 146 -6.39 -2.77 -10.63
C ASP A 146 -7.58 -3.00 -9.70
N LEU A 147 -7.39 -2.69 -8.43
CA LEU A 147 -8.35 -2.89 -7.34
C LEU A 147 -9.38 -1.74 -7.21
N HIS A 148 -9.42 -0.83 -8.17
CA HIS A 148 -10.36 0.30 -8.21
C HIS A 148 -10.30 1.20 -6.97
N PHE A 149 -9.08 1.64 -6.61
CA PHE A 149 -8.87 2.53 -5.48
C PHE A 149 -9.87 3.70 -5.45
N ASN A 150 -10.61 3.82 -4.35
CA ASN A 150 -11.69 4.78 -4.18
C ASN A 150 -11.48 5.76 -3.01
N GLY A 151 -10.22 5.94 -2.56
CA GLY A 151 -9.89 6.82 -1.45
C GLY A 151 -10.39 6.28 -0.10
N TRP A 152 -10.21 4.98 0.11
CA TRP A 152 -10.63 4.24 1.30
C TRP A 152 -12.13 4.40 1.62
N GLY A 153 -12.95 4.26 0.59
CA GLY A 153 -14.40 4.47 0.73
C GLY A 153 -14.81 5.94 0.66
N GLY A 154 -14.12 6.75 -0.15
CA GLY A 154 -14.41 8.17 -0.35
C GLY A 154 -14.00 9.08 0.82
N LYS A 155 -13.15 8.59 1.74
CA LYS A 155 -12.68 9.36 2.90
C LYS A 155 -11.59 10.39 2.54
N GLN A 156 -10.94 10.24 1.38
CA GLN A 156 -9.95 11.18 0.86
C GLN A 156 -10.18 11.46 -0.63
N ALA A 157 -9.79 12.66 -1.08
CA ALA A 157 -9.75 13.01 -2.50
C ALA A 157 -8.80 12.07 -3.24
N HIS A 158 -9.27 11.43 -4.32
CA HIS A 158 -8.57 10.37 -5.03
C HIS A 158 -8.76 10.41 -6.55
N GLY A 159 -9.17 11.56 -7.10
CA GLY A 159 -9.50 11.65 -8.52
C GLY A 159 -8.34 11.34 -9.48
N ARG A 160 -7.10 11.52 -9.04
CA ARG A 160 -5.88 11.12 -9.76
C ARG A 160 -5.44 9.74 -9.33
N ASP A 161 -5.41 9.47 -8.03
CA ASP A 161 -4.95 8.21 -7.45
C ASP A 161 -5.76 7.01 -7.93
N SER A 162 -7.08 7.17 -8.17
CA SER A 162 -7.92 6.13 -8.78
C SER A 162 -7.50 5.72 -10.21
N ARG A 163 -6.55 6.42 -10.83
CA ARG A 163 -6.02 6.14 -12.16
C ARG A 163 -4.56 5.71 -12.16
N VAL A 164 -3.92 5.71 -10.99
CA VAL A 164 -2.48 5.39 -10.86
C VAL A 164 -2.21 3.96 -11.28
N ALA A 165 -3.00 2.98 -10.82
CA ALA A 165 -2.82 1.58 -11.21
C ALA A 165 -2.83 1.43 -12.74
N ARG A 166 -3.81 2.02 -13.41
CA ARG A 166 -3.87 2.00 -14.87
C ARG A 166 -2.68 2.70 -15.53
N ALA A 167 -2.29 3.89 -15.02
CA ALA A 167 -1.18 4.65 -15.60
C ALA A 167 0.15 3.89 -15.52
N VAL A 168 0.41 3.21 -14.38
CA VAL A 168 1.60 2.36 -14.20
C VAL A 168 1.58 1.18 -15.17
N LEU A 169 0.44 0.49 -15.29
CA LEU A 169 0.32 -0.68 -16.17
C LEU A 169 0.45 -0.32 -17.66
N ASP A 170 -0.10 0.83 -18.05
CA ASP A 170 0.01 1.36 -19.42
C ASP A 170 1.48 1.72 -19.76
N ASP A 171 2.21 2.35 -18.81
CA ASP A 171 3.62 2.72 -18.96
C ASP A 171 4.53 1.47 -19.07
N GLU A 172 4.32 0.49 -18.21
CA GLU A 172 5.03 -0.80 -18.21
C GLU A 172 4.58 -1.74 -19.34
N ARG A 173 3.49 -1.45 -20.03
CA ARG A 173 2.87 -2.32 -21.04
C ARG A 173 2.47 -3.68 -20.47
N ILE A 174 2.08 -3.70 -19.21
CA ILE A 174 1.60 -4.87 -18.48
C ILE A 174 0.09 -4.99 -18.64
N THR A 175 -0.39 -6.20 -18.88
CA THR A 175 -1.83 -6.48 -18.98
C THR A 175 -2.55 -6.10 -17.70
N ARG A 176 -3.59 -5.26 -17.82
CA ARG A 176 -4.44 -4.84 -16.71
C ARG A 176 -5.61 -5.83 -16.53
N THR A 177 -5.78 -6.30 -15.31
CA THR A 177 -6.97 -7.01 -14.85
C THR A 177 -7.79 -6.09 -13.96
N ALA A 178 -9.00 -5.74 -14.37
CA ALA A 178 -9.91 -4.96 -13.53
C ALA A 178 -10.59 -5.88 -12.52
N ALA A 179 -10.45 -5.59 -11.23
CA ALA A 179 -11.05 -6.41 -10.17
C ALA A 179 -12.58 -6.29 -10.14
N PRO A 180 -13.32 -7.35 -9.80
CA PRO A 180 -14.78 -7.27 -9.60
C PRO A 180 -15.14 -6.69 -8.21
N ILE A 181 -14.16 -6.31 -7.42
CA ILE A 181 -14.27 -5.70 -6.10
C ILE A 181 -13.43 -4.43 -6.02
N THR A 182 -13.76 -3.56 -5.07
CA THR A 182 -12.91 -2.45 -4.66
C THR A 182 -12.10 -2.85 -3.44
N ALA A 183 -10.80 -2.67 -3.50
CA ALA A 183 -9.88 -2.92 -2.41
C ALA A 183 -8.62 -2.06 -2.55
N GLU A 184 -7.70 -2.21 -1.65
CA GLU A 184 -6.38 -1.61 -1.65
C GLU A 184 -5.30 -2.70 -1.52
N GLY A 185 -4.11 -2.46 -2.07
CA GLY A 185 -3.00 -3.41 -1.95
C GLY A 185 -2.59 -3.69 -0.52
N GLY A 186 -2.68 -2.68 0.37
CA GLY A 186 -2.42 -2.84 1.81
C GLY A 186 -3.45 -3.70 2.55
N ALA A 187 -4.63 -3.92 1.95
CA ALA A 187 -5.67 -4.80 2.50
C ALA A 187 -5.43 -6.29 2.21
N VAL A 188 -4.43 -6.64 1.38
CA VAL A 188 -4.17 -8.01 0.93
C VAL A 188 -2.71 -8.37 1.15
N GLU A 189 -2.46 -9.43 1.91
CA GLU A 189 -1.13 -9.97 2.14
C GLU A 189 -1.06 -11.41 1.66
N GLY A 190 -0.01 -11.79 0.90
CA GLY A 190 0.12 -13.11 0.30
C GLY A 190 1.46 -13.79 0.58
N ASP A 191 1.44 -15.12 0.76
CA ASP A 191 2.63 -15.94 1.01
C ASP A 191 3.35 -16.41 -0.27
N GLY A 192 2.88 -16.02 -1.45
CA GLY A 192 3.43 -16.49 -2.73
C GLY A 192 3.05 -17.92 -3.10
N HIS A 193 2.38 -18.66 -2.22
CA HIS A 193 2.09 -20.08 -2.35
C HIS A 193 0.60 -20.44 -2.20
N GLY A 194 -0.28 -19.43 -2.40
CA GLY A 194 -1.72 -19.63 -2.46
C GLY A 194 -2.46 -19.34 -1.15
N THR A 195 -1.78 -18.77 -0.14
CA THR A 195 -2.40 -18.27 1.08
C THR A 195 -2.49 -16.76 1.04
N LEU A 196 -3.65 -16.20 1.37
CA LEU A 196 -3.85 -14.77 1.61
C LEU A 196 -4.26 -14.53 3.07
N MET A 197 -3.86 -13.38 3.60
CA MET A 197 -4.43 -12.80 4.84
C MET A 197 -5.12 -11.48 4.50
N VAL A 198 -6.26 -11.24 5.10
CA VAL A 198 -7.06 -10.03 4.89
C VAL A 198 -7.82 -9.63 6.16
N ALA A 199 -8.13 -8.34 6.30
CA ALA A 199 -9.00 -7.86 7.37
C ALA A 199 -10.45 -7.69 6.84
N GLU A 200 -11.43 -8.24 7.57
CA GLU A 200 -12.84 -8.17 7.19
C GLU A 200 -13.37 -6.74 7.20
N SER A 201 -12.96 -5.95 8.19
CA SER A 201 -13.42 -4.58 8.40
C SER A 201 -13.18 -3.63 7.21
N SER A 202 -12.12 -3.85 6.45
CA SER A 202 -11.82 -3.06 5.25
C SER A 202 -12.55 -3.58 4.00
N LEU A 203 -12.54 -4.89 3.77
CA LEU A 203 -13.02 -5.49 2.54
C LEU A 203 -14.54 -5.73 2.52
N VAL A 204 -15.10 -6.25 3.63
CA VAL A 204 -16.55 -6.47 3.80
C VAL A 204 -17.16 -5.17 4.35
N ASN A 205 -17.13 -4.14 3.53
CA ASN A 205 -17.54 -2.80 3.90
C ASN A 205 -18.29 -2.14 2.75
N ASP A 206 -19.48 -1.61 3.03
CA ASP A 206 -20.34 -0.97 2.02
C ASP A 206 -19.69 0.28 1.37
N ASN A 207 -18.71 0.89 2.02
CA ASN A 207 -17.98 2.01 1.44
C ASN A 207 -17.01 1.58 0.32
N ARG A 208 -16.76 0.29 0.15
CA ARG A 208 -15.98 -0.30 -0.93
C ARG A 208 -16.80 -1.29 -1.76
N ASN A 209 -17.48 -2.21 -1.10
CA ASN A 209 -18.15 -3.36 -1.73
C ASN A 209 -19.64 -3.45 -1.32
N PRO A 210 -20.48 -2.46 -1.66
CA PRO A 210 -21.86 -2.42 -1.23
C PRO A 210 -22.62 -3.68 -1.69
N GLY A 211 -23.27 -4.34 -0.72
CA GLY A 211 -24.10 -5.52 -0.98
C GLY A 211 -23.34 -6.81 -1.31
N LYS A 212 -22.00 -6.83 -1.27
CA LYS A 212 -21.22 -8.05 -1.42
C LYS A 212 -21.03 -8.75 -0.06
N SER A 213 -21.23 -10.07 -0.08
CA SER A 213 -20.94 -10.92 1.08
C SER A 213 -19.43 -11.19 1.19
N ARG A 214 -19.00 -11.68 2.36
CA ARG A 214 -17.64 -12.18 2.57
C ARG A 214 -17.27 -13.27 1.54
N ASP A 215 -18.19 -14.18 1.25
CA ASP A 215 -17.98 -15.26 0.28
C ASP A 215 -17.81 -14.74 -1.15
N ASP A 216 -18.49 -13.65 -1.52
CA ASP A 216 -18.33 -13.02 -2.83
C ASP A 216 -16.93 -12.39 -2.96
N ILE A 217 -16.46 -11.72 -1.89
CA ILE A 217 -15.16 -11.10 -1.84
C ILE A 217 -14.07 -12.18 -1.82
N GLU A 218 -14.23 -13.24 -1.03
CA GLU A 218 -13.27 -14.34 -0.98
C GLU A 218 -13.08 -15.02 -2.34
N ARG A 219 -14.18 -15.27 -3.06
CA ARG A 219 -14.10 -15.80 -4.44
C ARG A 219 -13.30 -14.86 -5.34
N ALA A 220 -13.61 -13.56 -5.30
CA ALA A 220 -12.89 -12.58 -6.11
C ALA A 220 -11.39 -12.55 -5.78
N LEU A 221 -11.02 -12.59 -4.49
CA LEU A 221 -9.62 -12.63 -4.07
C LEU A 221 -8.91 -13.90 -4.56
N LYS A 222 -9.56 -15.07 -4.43
CA LYS A 222 -9.00 -16.34 -4.91
C LYS A 222 -8.78 -16.33 -6.42
N ASP A 223 -9.74 -15.81 -7.17
CA ASP A 223 -9.66 -15.73 -8.63
C ASP A 223 -8.60 -14.73 -9.09
N LEU A 224 -8.50 -13.56 -8.43
CA LEU A 224 -7.55 -12.51 -8.80
C LEU A 224 -6.09 -12.89 -8.48
N PHE A 225 -5.86 -13.56 -7.35
CA PHE A 225 -4.53 -13.77 -6.80
C PHE A 225 -4.06 -15.24 -6.83
N GLY A 226 -4.86 -16.13 -7.42
CA GLY A 226 -4.54 -17.55 -7.51
C GLY A 226 -4.46 -18.24 -6.15
N ALA A 227 -5.23 -17.74 -5.16
CA ALA A 227 -5.22 -18.29 -3.82
C ALA A 227 -6.22 -19.43 -3.67
N THR A 228 -5.87 -20.39 -2.81
CA THR A 228 -6.76 -21.47 -2.41
C THR A 228 -7.25 -21.29 -0.98
N THR A 229 -6.49 -20.57 -0.16
CA THR A 229 -6.77 -20.31 1.24
C THR A 229 -6.79 -18.80 1.51
N VAL A 230 -7.83 -18.31 2.19
CA VAL A 230 -7.91 -16.94 2.68
C VAL A 230 -8.11 -16.97 4.19
N ILE A 231 -7.17 -16.38 4.91
CA ILE A 231 -7.22 -16.22 6.37
C ILE A 231 -7.81 -14.85 6.67
N TRP A 232 -8.95 -14.85 7.33
CA TRP A 232 -9.69 -13.65 7.69
C TRP A 232 -9.44 -13.29 9.15
N VAL A 233 -9.01 -12.06 9.39
CA VAL A 233 -9.03 -11.43 10.72
C VAL A 233 -10.13 -10.36 10.75
N GLU A 234 -10.65 -10.04 11.95
CA GLU A 234 -11.79 -9.11 12.03
C GLU A 234 -11.41 -7.67 11.63
N GLY A 235 -10.27 -7.19 12.14
CA GLY A 235 -9.89 -5.79 12.01
C GLY A 235 -10.75 -4.83 12.84
N VAL A 236 -10.72 -3.53 12.54
CA VAL A 236 -11.44 -2.49 13.30
C VAL A 236 -12.04 -1.45 12.37
N LYS A 237 -13.34 -1.53 12.11
CA LYS A 237 -14.03 -0.60 11.21
C LYS A 237 -14.12 0.82 11.77
N GLY A 238 -13.79 1.82 10.97
CA GLY A 238 -14.04 3.25 11.25
C GLY A 238 -13.12 3.87 12.29
N LYS A 239 -12.01 3.24 12.64
CA LYS A 239 -11.03 3.77 13.61
C LYS A 239 -9.85 4.45 12.96
N ASP A 240 -9.50 4.04 11.75
CA ASP A 240 -8.53 4.71 10.88
C ASP A 240 -9.12 4.94 9.48
N ILE A 241 -8.34 5.60 8.62
CA ILE A 241 -8.78 5.92 7.26
C ILE A 241 -9.00 4.67 6.40
N THR A 242 -8.26 3.60 6.65
CA THR A 242 -8.26 2.36 5.88
C THR A 242 -9.37 1.39 6.28
N ASP A 243 -10.03 1.60 7.42
CA ASP A 243 -10.85 0.60 8.12
C ASP A 243 -10.04 -0.65 8.52
N TYR A 244 -8.76 -0.45 8.83
CA TYR A 244 -7.78 -1.43 9.30
C TYR A 244 -7.25 -2.37 8.23
N HIS A 245 -6.13 -1.99 7.62
CA HIS A 245 -5.41 -2.83 6.66
C HIS A 245 -4.59 -3.93 7.34
N ILE A 246 -4.47 -5.06 6.66
CA ILE A 246 -3.68 -6.20 7.15
C ILE A 246 -2.18 -5.89 7.20
N ASP A 247 -1.66 -5.03 6.34
CA ASP A 247 -0.24 -4.67 6.26
C ASP A 247 0.28 -3.87 7.48
N ALA A 248 -0.63 -3.34 8.29
CA ALA A 248 -0.32 -2.72 9.58
C ALA A 248 -0.51 -3.70 10.76
N LEU A 249 -0.95 -4.93 10.52
CA LEU A 249 -1.21 -5.92 11.55
C LEU A 249 -0.33 -7.17 11.40
N ALA A 250 -0.36 -7.79 10.22
CA ALA A 250 0.32 -9.07 10.02
C ALA A 250 0.88 -9.20 8.60
N ARG A 251 2.11 -9.73 8.48
CA ARG A 251 2.83 -9.90 7.24
C ARG A 251 3.42 -11.31 7.14
N PHE A 252 3.45 -11.88 5.94
CA PHE A 252 4.25 -13.08 5.71
C PHE A 252 5.72 -12.71 5.54
N SER A 253 6.62 -13.34 6.32
CA SER A 253 8.07 -13.26 6.09
C SER A 253 8.55 -14.33 5.11
N GLU A 254 7.92 -15.48 5.16
CA GLU A 254 8.06 -16.59 4.22
C GLU A 254 6.80 -17.48 4.28
N PRO A 255 6.62 -18.43 3.35
CA PRO A 255 5.47 -19.32 3.36
C PRO A 255 5.34 -20.12 4.66
N GLY A 256 4.26 -19.84 5.41
CA GLY A 256 3.97 -20.47 6.71
C GLY A 256 4.50 -19.73 7.92
N VAL A 257 5.22 -18.60 7.77
CA VAL A 257 5.70 -17.76 8.88
C VAL A 257 5.05 -16.38 8.80
N VAL A 258 4.36 -15.99 9.86
CA VAL A 258 3.65 -14.70 9.96
C VAL A 258 4.27 -13.84 11.04
N VAL A 259 4.62 -12.62 10.69
CA VAL A 259 4.98 -11.54 11.62
C VAL A 259 3.70 -10.86 12.06
N LEU A 260 3.40 -10.85 13.36
CA LEU A 260 2.23 -10.19 13.94
C LEU A 260 2.67 -8.97 14.74
N SER A 261 2.19 -7.78 14.33
CA SER A 261 2.32 -6.56 15.14
C SER A 261 1.57 -6.76 16.45
N THR A 262 2.24 -6.55 17.56
CA THR A 262 1.71 -6.79 18.90
C THR A 262 1.93 -5.56 19.77
N PRO A 263 0.94 -5.09 20.53
CA PRO A 263 1.13 -4.00 21.47
C PRO A 263 2.32 -4.24 22.40
N ALA A 264 3.06 -3.20 22.73
CA ALA A 264 4.14 -3.30 23.72
C ALA A 264 3.67 -3.96 25.01
N PRO A 265 4.51 -4.77 25.69
CA PRO A 265 4.16 -5.35 26.98
C PRO A 265 3.67 -4.29 27.96
N HIS A 266 2.52 -4.52 28.59
CA HIS A 266 1.87 -3.59 29.53
C HIS A 266 1.32 -2.29 28.90
N ALA A 267 1.25 -2.18 27.58
CA ALA A 267 0.56 -1.07 26.93
C ALA A 267 -0.91 -0.99 27.37
N PRO A 268 -1.45 0.19 27.61
CA PRO A 268 -2.85 0.34 27.96
C PRO A 268 -3.73 -0.15 26.79
N ARG A 269 -4.85 -0.80 27.14
CA ARG A 269 -5.82 -1.22 26.11
C ARG A 269 -6.37 -0.02 25.36
N ASN A 270 -6.49 -0.17 24.05
CA ASN A 270 -7.06 0.81 23.15
C ASN A 270 -8.08 0.15 22.20
N ASP A 271 -8.62 0.91 21.25
CA ASP A 271 -9.61 0.43 20.28
C ASP A 271 -9.11 -0.73 19.40
N PHE A 272 -7.79 -0.89 19.25
CA PHE A 272 -7.18 -1.93 18.41
C PHE A 272 -6.79 -3.19 19.18
N THR A 273 -6.77 -3.14 20.53
CA THR A 273 -6.30 -4.28 21.34
C THR A 273 -7.10 -5.57 21.08
N GLY A 274 -8.43 -5.45 20.91
CA GLY A 274 -9.27 -6.61 20.59
C GLY A 274 -8.95 -7.23 19.24
N ALA A 275 -8.58 -6.42 18.25
CA ALA A 275 -8.19 -6.90 16.93
C ALA A 275 -6.87 -7.70 16.97
N TYR A 276 -5.88 -7.26 17.75
CA TYR A 276 -4.65 -8.03 17.96
C TYR A 276 -4.92 -9.38 18.60
N GLU A 277 -5.74 -9.40 19.68
CA GLU A 277 -6.07 -10.63 20.40
C GLU A 277 -6.82 -11.62 19.51
N GLN A 278 -7.76 -11.13 18.72
CA GLN A 278 -8.51 -11.93 17.74
C GLN A 278 -7.58 -12.45 16.63
N ALA A 279 -6.79 -11.57 16.01
CA ALA A 279 -5.87 -11.95 14.94
C ALA A 279 -4.86 -12.99 15.42
N ARG A 280 -4.26 -12.81 16.61
CA ARG A 280 -3.38 -13.80 17.22
C ARG A 280 -4.05 -15.17 17.33
N THR A 281 -5.27 -15.20 17.89
CA THR A 281 -6.02 -16.46 18.05
C THR A 281 -6.29 -17.12 16.69
N VAL A 282 -6.66 -16.35 15.68
CA VAL A 282 -6.90 -16.88 14.33
C VAL A 282 -5.60 -17.43 13.73
N LEU A 283 -4.52 -16.67 13.77
CA LEU A 283 -3.25 -17.03 13.14
C LEU A 283 -2.59 -18.26 13.80
N GLU A 284 -2.65 -18.38 15.14
CA GLU A 284 -2.14 -19.55 15.86
C GLU A 284 -2.87 -20.87 15.50
N HIS A 285 -4.10 -20.77 14.98
CA HIS A 285 -4.91 -21.92 14.58
C HIS A 285 -5.05 -22.09 13.07
N ALA A 286 -4.66 -21.09 12.29
CA ALA A 286 -4.75 -21.12 10.84
C ALA A 286 -3.79 -22.15 10.21
N VAL A 287 -4.17 -22.59 9.02
CA VAL A 287 -3.30 -23.40 8.16
C VAL A 287 -3.14 -22.68 6.81
N ASP A 288 -1.96 -22.82 6.23
CA ASP A 288 -1.66 -22.30 4.91
C ASP A 288 -2.29 -23.14 3.79
N ALA A 289 -2.15 -22.72 2.55
CA ALA A 289 -2.64 -23.44 1.37
C ALA A 289 -2.04 -24.85 1.20
N ARG A 290 -0.95 -25.17 1.91
CA ARG A 290 -0.28 -26.47 1.93
C ARG A 290 -0.75 -27.35 3.10
N GLY A 291 -1.69 -26.86 3.92
CA GLY A 291 -2.21 -27.56 5.10
C GLY A 291 -1.28 -27.54 6.31
N LYS A 292 -0.26 -26.65 6.33
CA LYS A 292 0.64 -26.48 7.48
C LYS A 292 0.12 -25.37 8.40
N ARG A 293 0.27 -25.55 9.71
CA ARG A 293 0.03 -24.46 10.68
C ARG A 293 1.02 -23.34 10.46
N LEU A 294 0.59 -22.13 10.78
CA LEU A 294 1.45 -20.96 10.74
C LEU A 294 2.33 -20.89 11.99
N ASP A 295 3.58 -20.49 11.78
CA ASP A 295 4.47 -20.04 12.84
C ASP A 295 4.29 -18.54 13.00
N VAL A 296 3.84 -18.09 14.19
CA VAL A 296 3.56 -16.69 14.47
C VAL A 296 4.73 -16.09 15.25
N VAL A 297 5.34 -15.06 14.67
CA VAL A 297 6.42 -14.28 15.27
C VAL A 297 5.88 -12.92 15.70
N GLU A 298 5.87 -12.64 17.00
CA GLU A 298 5.43 -11.36 17.53
C GLU A 298 6.48 -10.28 17.31
N LEU A 299 6.04 -9.16 16.74
CA LEU A 299 6.83 -7.95 16.56
C LEU A 299 6.22 -6.84 17.40
N PHE A 300 6.81 -6.60 18.58
CA PHE A 300 6.25 -5.66 19.54
C PHE A 300 6.39 -4.21 19.07
N GLU A 301 5.28 -3.48 19.16
CA GLU A 301 5.23 -2.03 18.94
C GLU A 301 6.10 -1.29 19.97
N PRO A 302 6.55 -0.04 19.67
CA PRO A 302 7.32 0.75 20.63
C PRO A 302 6.46 1.10 21.85
N ALA A 303 7.07 1.03 23.03
CA ALA A 303 6.42 1.39 24.29
C ALA A 303 6.42 2.93 24.52
N ASP A 304 7.40 3.62 23.99
CA ASP A 304 7.55 5.08 24.08
C ASP A 304 7.81 5.68 22.71
N ILE A 305 6.82 6.40 22.20
CA ILE A 305 6.91 7.17 20.93
C ILE A 305 6.96 8.68 21.17
N GLY A 306 7.05 9.12 22.43
CA GLY A 306 6.96 10.52 22.78
C GLY A 306 5.57 11.13 22.48
N ARG A 307 5.54 12.42 22.14
CA ARG A 307 4.28 13.09 21.78
C ARG A 307 4.03 12.93 20.28
N ARG A 308 3.00 12.18 19.94
CA ARG A 308 2.52 11.96 18.56
C ARG A 308 1.03 12.24 18.45
N GLY A 309 0.56 12.45 17.22
CA GLY A 309 -0.86 12.56 16.93
C GLY A 309 -1.61 11.26 17.24
N LYS A 310 -2.92 11.35 17.39
CA LYS A 310 -3.76 10.18 17.70
C LYS A 310 -3.82 9.16 16.57
N ASP A 311 -3.56 9.60 15.34
CA ASP A 311 -3.59 8.79 14.13
C ASP A 311 -2.18 8.27 13.74
N PHE A 312 -1.16 8.52 14.60
CA PHE A 312 0.20 8.10 14.34
C PHE A 312 0.33 6.58 14.30
N LEU A 313 0.83 6.05 13.17
CA LEU A 313 1.09 4.63 13.02
C LEU A 313 2.47 4.24 13.59
N ALA A 314 2.47 3.61 14.77
CA ALA A 314 3.69 3.12 15.43
C ALA A 314 3.86 1.60 15.21
N CYS A 315 3.91 1.16 13.96
CA CYS A 315 3.88 -0.25 13.60
C CYS A 315 5.14 -0.66 12.85
N TYR A 316 5.97 -1.52 13.46
CA TYR A 316 7.16 -2.07 12.79
C TYR A 316 6.80 -3.07 11.67
N ALA A 317 5.61 -3.72 11.70
CA ALA A 317 5.19 -4.63 10.64
C ALA A 317 4.93 -3.92 9.30
N ASN A 318 4.83 -2.58 9.31
CA ASN A 318 4.75 -1.78 8.09
C ASN A 318 6.14 -1.53 7.46
N TYR A 319 7.01 -2.56 7.46
CA TYR A 319 8.30 -2.58 6.77
C TYR A 319 8.11 -2.94 5.28
N TYR A 320 9.12 -2.66 4.46
CA TYR A 320 9.19 -3.03 3.05
C TYR A 320 10.38 -3.95 2.77
N VAL A 321 10.15 -5.04 2.02
CA VAL A 321 11.18 -5.99 1.63
C VAL A 321 11.67 -5.66 0.22
N ALA A 322 12.88 -5.11 0.10
CA ALA A 322 13.53 -4.83 -1.17
C ALA A 322 14.56 -5.91 -1.53
N ASN A 323 15.07 -5.90 -2.77
CA ASN A 323 16.17 -6.78 -3.17
C ASN A 323 17.41 -6.56 -2.29
N GLY A 324 17.71 -7.51 -1.41
CA GLY A 324 18.88 -7.42 -0.51
C GLY A 324 18.70 -6.55 0.74
N ALA A 325 17.52 -5.97 0.98
CA ALA A 325 17.23 -5.18 2.18
C ALA A 325 15.84 -5.41 2.74
N VAL A 326 15.68 -5.10 4.03
CA VAL A 326 14.39 -4.84 4.69
C VAL A 326 14.43 -3.42 5.22
N VAL A 327 13.57 -2.56 4.71
CA VAL A 327 13.48 -1.15 5.11
C VAL A 327 12.36 -1.03 6.14
N MET A 328 12.70 -0.70 7.38
CA MET A 328 11.76 -0.65 8.50
C MET A 328 11.66 0.74 9.11
N PRO A 329 10.51 1.12 9.67
CA PRO A 329 10.38 2.35 10.43
C PRO A 329 11.17 2.29 11.75
N ARG A 330 11.58 3.46 12.25
CA ARG A 330 12.18 3.64 13.56
C ARG A 330 11.46 4.77 14.28
N PHE A 331 11.07 4.53 15.54
CA PHE A 331 10.20 5.42 16.31
C PHE A 331 10.90 6.15 17.46
N GLY A 332 12.18 5.82 17.73
CA GLY A 332 13.00 6.45 18.77
C GLY A 332 13.03 5.71 20.11
N ASP A 333 12.21 4.68 20.30
CA ASP A 333 12.35 3.70 21.39
C ASP A 333 13.54 2.79 21.05
N ARG A 334 14.71 3.10 21.60
CA ARG A 334 15.95 2.38 21.24
C ARG A 334 15.88 0.88 21.46
N LYS A 335 15.16 0.45 22.51
CA LYS A 335 15.04 -0.97 22.80
C LYS A 335 14.12 -1.64 21.78
N ALA A 336 12.94 -1.12 21.58
CA ALA A 336 11.96 -1.65 20.63
C ALA A 336 12.49 -1.58 19.18
N ASP A 337 13.09 -0.46 18.76
CA ASP A 337 13.75 -0.32 17.45
C ASP A 337 14.83 -1.38 17.25
N GLY A 338 15.64 -1.65 18.29
CA GLY A 338 16.70 -2.67 18.26
C GLY A 338 16.18 -4.10 18.20
N ASP A 339 15.19 -4.42 18.99
CA ASP A 339 14.55 -5.74 19.04
C ASP A 339 13.83 -6.04 17.72
N ALA A 340 13.08 -5.08 17.18
CA ALA A 340 12.42 -5.21 15.88
C ALA A 340 13.42 -5.44 14.75
N ALA A 341 14.52 -4.67 14.74
CA ALA A 341 15.58 -4.85 13.76
C ALA A 341 16.30 -6.21 13.88
N ALA A 342 16.44 -6.75 15.10
CA ALA A 342 17.01 -8.08 15.32
C ALA A 342 16.07 -9.17 14.79
N THR A 343 14.78 -9.10 15.12
CA THR A 343 13.76 -10.03 14.65
C THR A 343 13.71 -10.06 13.11
N LEU A 344 13.68 -8.89 12.46
CA LEU A 344 13.65 -8.82 11.00
C LEU A 344 14.96 -9.35 10.37
N ARG A 345 16.10 -9.20 11.03
CA ARG A 345 17.38 -9.78 10.56
C ARG A 345 17.36 -11.30 10.58
N ASP A 346 16.74 -11.87 11.62
CA ASP A 346 16.61 -13.32 11.76
C ASP A 346 15.62 -13.89 10.74
N LEU A 347 14.53 -13.17 10.45
CA LEU A 347 13.51 -13.58 9.48
C LEU A 347 13.94 -13.42 8.03
N TYR A 348 14.88 -12.52 7.73
CA TYR A 348 15.34 -12.25 6.37
C TYR A 348 16.87 -12.41 6.25
N PRO A 349 17.37 -13.66 6.42
CA PRO A 349 18.81 -13.91 6.34
C PRO A 349 19.36 -13.50 4.97
N GLY A 350 20.48 -12.77 4.98
CA GLY A 350 21.11 -12.27 3.77
C GLY A 350 20.58 -10.91 3.28
N ARG A 351 19.57 -10.32 3.95
CA ARG A 351 19.12 -8.95 3.68
C ARG A 351 19.63 -7.97 4.75
N THR A 352 19.99 -6.78 4.32
CA THR A 352 20.37 -5.68 5.23
C THR A 352 19.11 -5.06 5.83
N VAL A 353 19.02 -4.95 7.16
CA VAL A 353 17.94 -4.23 7.82
C VAL A 353 18.30 -2.75 7.91
N VAL A 354 17.55 -1.91 7.22
CA VAL A 354 17.71 -0.45 7.16
C VAL A 354 16.59 0.21 7.97
N SER A 355 16.93 0.85 9.10
CA SER A 355 15.96 1.51 9.99
C SER A 355 15.91 3.00 9.71
N LEU A 356 14.74 3.54 9.38
CA LEU A 356 14.53 4.93 8.99
C LEU A 356 13.55 5.67 9.92
N PRO A 357 13.86 6.91 10.33
CA PRO A 357 12.87 7.77 10.96
C PRO A 357 11.86 8.23 9.89
N VAL A 358 10.60 7.99 10.13
CA VAL A 358 9.48 8.33 9.22
C VAL A 358 8.32 8.97 9.97
N ASP A 359 8.66 9.87 10.89
CA ASP A 359 7.71 10.45 11.83
C ASP A 359 6.59 11.22 11.15
N HIS A 360 6.91 12.01 10.12
CA HIS A 360 5.89 12.80 9.40
C HIS A 360 4.96 11.90 8.59
N LEU A 361 5.47 10.80 8.02
CA LEU A 361 4.67 9.81 7.34
C LEU A 361 3.75 9.09 8.33
N GLY A 362 4.29 8.71 9.49
CA GLY A 362 3.54 8.09 10.59
C GLY A 362 2.37 8.94 11.09
N GLU A 363 2.54 10.27 11.21
CA GLU A 363 1.45 11.21 11.55
C GLU A 363 0.30 11.19 10.52
N GLY A 364 0.58 10.70 9.32
CA GLY A 364 -0.40 10.47 8.28
C GLY A 364 -1.19 9.17 8.40
N GLY A 365 -0.90 8.34 9.40
CA GLY A 365 -1.58 7.06 9.63
C GLY A 365 -1.11 5.93 8.72
N GLY A 366 0.11 6.03 8.13
CA GLY A 366 0.71 4.98 7.33
C GLY A 366 2.22 4.90 7.52
N GLY A 367 2.88 3.96 6.85
CA GLY A 367 4.30 3.71 7.00
C GLY A 367 5.02 3.45 5.68
N ILE A 368 6.17 2.79 5.78
CA ILE A 368 7.04 2.52 4.63
C ILE A 368 6.35 1.60 3.62
N HIS A 369 5.72 0.51 4.08
CA HIS A 369 5.00 -0.41 3.21
C HIS A 369 3.86 0.29 2.47
N CYS A 370 3.05 1.09 3.16
CA CYS A 370 1.94 1.84 2.56
C CYS A 370 2.40 2.78 1.43
N SER A 371 3.64 3.30 1.50
CA SER A 371 4.19 4.23 0.52
C SER A 371 4.94 3.57 -0.65
N THR A 372 5.06 2.24 -0.66
CA THR A 372 5.83 1.47 -1.63
C THR A 372 4.98 0.41 -2.33
N GLN A 373 5.29 0.11 -3.59
CA GLN A 373 4.68 -0.99 -4.35
C GLN A 373 5.73 -1.62 -5.25
N GLN A 374 6.01 -2.89 -5.06
CA GLN A 374 6.97 -3.63 -5.87
C GLN A 374 6.41 -4.02 -7.24
N LEU A 375 7.24 -3.91 -8.28
CA LEU A 375 7.06 -4.59 -9.54
C LEU A 375 7.94 -5.85 -9.50
N PRO A 376 7.37 -7.06 -9.42
CA PRO A 376 8.16 -8.28 -9.34
C PRO A 376 8.85 -8.59 -10.67
N LYS A 377 9.98 -9.31 -10.64
CA LYS A 377 10.56 -9.90 -11.84
C LYS A 377 9.71 -11.06 -12.35
N ALA A 378 9.57 -11.18 -13.64
CA ALA A 378 8.80 -12.27 -14.25
C ALA A 378 9.44 -13.66 -13.99
N ARG A 379 10.75 -13.72 -13.81
CA ARG A 379 11.56 -14.92 -13.51
C ARG A 379 12.85 -14.55 -12.80
#